data_739b9c9aa3a2e01e07d115c6da2bcdac
#
_entry.id   739b9c9aa3a2e01e07d115c6da2bcdac
#
_cell.length_a   1.000
_cell.length_b   1.000
_cell.length_c   1.000
_cell.angle_alpha   90.00
_cell.angle_beta   90.00
_cell.angle_gamma   90.00
#
_symmetry.space_group_name_H-M   'P 1'
#
loop_
_entity.id
_entity.type
_entity.pdbx_description
1 polymer ?
#
loop_
_entity_poly.entity_id
_entity_poly.type
_entity_poly.pdbx_seq_one_letter_code
_entity_poly.pdbx_strand_id
1 'polypeptide(L)'
;MLKDTIDAAIKQAMLAKDKVRLTALRSIKSQILLAETAEGASATALTPEAELKLLNKAAKQRRDAAAIYKEQFRSDLEETELAELAVIEEYLPAQLTEADLVERLVHIIQRVGAQGPSDLGKVMGVAARELSGQADGKRISDVLGHLLNNTNL
;
A
#
# COMPACT_ATOMS: atom_id res chain seq x y z
N MET A 1 -1.54 10.95 15.51
CA MET A 1 -1.81 11.17 14.08
C MET A 1 -0.56 10.89 13.26
N LEU A 2 -0.73 10.47 12.03
CA LEU A 2 0.39 10.10 11.14
C LEU A 2 1.42 11.23 11.00
N LYS A 3 0.96 12.45 10.79
CA LYS A 3 1.84 13.63 10.64
C LYS A 3 2.81 13.81 11.80
N ASP A 4 2.33 13.67 13.02
CA ASP A 4 3.16 13.81 14.23
C ASP A 4 4.18 12.67 14.32
N THR A 5 3.75 11.46 13.97
CA THR A 5 4.62 10.28 13.92
C THR A 5 5.73 10.46 12.88
N ILE A 6 5.37 10.96 11.70
CA ILE A 6 6.34 11.24 10.62
C ILE A 6 7.31 12.35 11.04
N ASP A 7 6.84 13.43 11.67
CA ASP A 7 7.72 14.51 12.14
C ASP A 7 8.74 14.02 13.18
N ALA A 8 8.31 13.17 14.10
CA ALA A 8 9.21 12.55 15.07
C ALA A 8 10.25 11.64 14.38
N ALA A 9 9.80 10.84 13.41
CA ALA A 9 10.69 9.96 12.65
C ALA A 9 11.72 10.76 11.80
N ILE A 10 11.32 11.89 11.24
CA ILE A 10 12.25 12.79 10.52
C ILE A 10 13.36 13.27 11.42
N LYS A 11 13.03 13.69 12.64
CA LYS A 11 14.05 14.13 13.63
C LYS A 11 15.03 13.00 13.94
N GLN A 12 14.53 11.79 14.15
CA GLN A 12 15.35 10.61 14.40
C GLN A 12 16.28 10.30 13.21
N ALA A 13 15.74 10.32 11.99
CA ALA A 13 16.53 10.07 10.79
C ALA A 13 17.63 11.14 10.58
N MET A 14 17.34 12.39 10.89
CA MET A 14 18.33 13.46 10.84
C MET A 14 19.48 13.23 11.83
N LEU A 15 19.14 12.86 13.07
CA LEU A 15 20.14 12.57 14.10
C LEU A 15 21.00 11.34 13.74
N ALA A 16 20.37 10.33 13.15
CA ALA A 16 21.05 9.11 12.68
C ALA A 16 21.81 9.30 11.36
N LYS A 17 21.65 10.45 10.71
CA LYS A 17 22.22 10.74 9.37
C LYS A 17 21.78 9.70 8.31
N ASP A 18 20.58 9.16 8.47
CA ASP A 18 19.99 8.19 7.54
C ASP A 18 19.30 8.95 6.38
N LYS A 19 20.05 9.16 5.31
CA LYS A 19 19.60 9.95 4.16
C LYS A 19 18.44 9.29 3.41
N VAL A 20 18.46 7.98 3.26
CA VAL A 20 17.43 7.23 2.55
C VAL A 20 16.09 7.32 3.30
N ARG A 21 16.15 7.05 4.60
CA ARG A 21 14.98 7.14 5.47
C ARG A 21 14.43 8.58 5.51
N LEU A 22 15.30 9.55 5.61
CA LEU A 22 14.92 10.96 5.63
C LEU A 22 14.21 11.38 4.33
N THR A 23 14.70 10.97 3.18
CA THR A 23 14.10 11.25 1.88
C THR A 23 12.70 10.66 1.79
N ALA A 24 12.53 9.40 2.18
CA ALA A 24 11.24 8.72 2.18
C ALA A 24 10.23 9.41 3.12
N LEU A 25 10.65 9.74 4.33
CA LEU A 25 9.80 10.41 5.32
C LEU A 25 9.38 11.81 4.88
N ARG A 26 10.29 12.57 4.28
CA ARG A 26 9.97 13.90 3.74
C ARG A 26 8.98 13.82 2.58
N SER A 27 9.07 12.79 1.75
CA SER A 27 8.11 12.54 0.68
C SER A 27 6.71 12.26 1.23
N ILE A 28 6.61 11.43 2.26
CA ILE A 28 5.33 11.17 2.94
C ILE A 28 4.76 12.46 3.53
N LYS A 29 5.57 13.23 4.24
CA LYS A 29 5.14 14.50 4.82
C LYS A 29 4.64 15.49 3.78
N SER A 30 5.35 15.61 2.66
CA SER A 30 4.94 16.46 1.53
C SER A 30 3.57 16.06 0.99
N GLN A 31 3.32 14.78 0.83
CA GLN A 31 2.03 14.27 0.37
C GLN A 31 0.90 14.53 1.37
N ILE A 32 1.19 14.41 2.67
CA ILE A 32 0.22 14.76 3.73
C ILE A 32 -0.16 16.23 3.63
N LEU A 33 0.82 17.12 3.54
CA LEU A 33 0.59 18.56 3.45
C LEU A 33 -0.22 18.93 2.20
N LEU A 34 0.09 18.32 1.05
CA LEU A 34 -0.67 18.52 -0.18
C LEU A 34 -2.11 18.06 -0.03
N ALA A 35 -2.35 16.92 0.61
CA ALA A 35 -3.69 16.40 0.83
C ALA A 35 -4.50 17.28 1.79
N GLU A 36 -3.86 17.79 2.85
CA GLU A 36 -4.50 18.69 3.81
C GLU A 36 -4.93 20.05 3.19
N THR A 37 -4.24 20.48 2.14
CA THR A 37 -4.47 21.78 1.50
C THR A 37 -5.24 21.69 0.18
N ALA A 38 -5.53 20.49 -0.32
CA ALA A 38 -6.10 20.27 -1.65
C ALA A 38 -7.53 20.80 -1.82
N GLU A 39 -8.29 20.95 -0.74
CA GLU A 39 -9.70 21.34 -0.81
C GLU A 39 -9.98 22.78 -0.35
N GLY A 40 -8.99 23.65 -0.36
CA GLY A 40 -9.19 25.07 -0.07
C GLY A 40 -8.37 25.61 1.09
N ALA A 41 -8.73 26.82 1.53
CA ALA A 41 -7.87 27.70 2.34
C ALA A 41 -7.66 27.27 3.81
N SER A 42 -8.30 26.24 4.31
CA SER A 42 -8.07 25.75 5.67
C SER A 42 -7.50 24.34 5.65
N ALA A 43 -6.27 24.21 6.12
CA ALA A 43 -5.64 22.90 6.32
C ALA A 43 -6.48 22.08 7.30
N THR A 44 -7.07 20.99 6.82
CA THR A 44 -7.83 20.05 7.64
C THR A 44 -7.01 18.80 7.85
N ALA A 45 -6.89 18.37 9.10
CA ALA A 45 -6.21 17.11 9.42
C ALA A 45 -6.85 15.94 8.69
N LEU A 46 -6.02 15.05 8.13
CA LEU A 46 -6.51 13.86 7.43
C LEU A 46 -7.18 12.88 8.40
N THR A 47 -8.23 12.23 7.92
CA THR A 47 -8.82 11.10 8.64
C THR A 47 -7.90 9.88 8.57
N PRO A 48 -8.01 8.92 9.49
CA PRO A 48 -7.23 7.67 9.41
C PRO A 48 -7.38 6.94 8.07
N GLU A 49 -8.58 6.96 7.48
CA GLU A 49 -8.84 6.36 6.18
C GLU A 49 -8.10 7.10 5.05
N ALA A 50 -8.07 8.42 5.10
CA ALA A 50 -7.34 9.24 4.14
C ALA A 50 -5.83 9.05 4.27
N GLU A 51 -5.31 8.95 5.49
CA GLU A 51 -3.91 8.63 5.76
C GLU A 51 -3.52 7.27 5.18
N LEU A 52 -4.34 6.25 5.40
CA LEU A 52 -4.13 4.91 4.87
C LEU A 52 -4.12 4.89 3.34
N LYS A 53 -5.07 5.59 2.73
CA LYS A 53 -5.17 5.71 1.26
C LYS A 53 -3.93 6.39 0.68
N LEU A 54 -3.45 7.43 1.32
CA LEU A 54 -2.24 8.15 0.92
C LEU A 54 -1.01 7.24 0.98
N LEU A 55 -0.85 6.50 2.07
CA LEU A 55 0.27 5.56 2.24
C LEU A 55 0.22 4.42 1.23
N ASN A 56 -0.97 3.88 0.96
CA ASN A 56 -1.15 2.84 -0.06
C ASN A 56 -0.76 3.32 -1.45
N LYS A 57 -1.16 4.54 -1.80
CA LYS A 57 -0.80 5.15 -3.08
C LYS A 57 0.71 5.36 -3.19
N ALA A 58 1.33 5.86 -2.15
CA ALA A 58 2.78 6.06 -2.10
C ALA A 58 3.53 4.72 -2.26
N ALA A 59 3.10 3.68 -1.55
CA ALA A 59 3.67 2.34 -1.65
C ALA A 59 3.54 1.77 -3.07
N LYS A 60 2.36 1.90 -3.67
CA LYS A 60 2.11 1.45 -5.05
C LYS A 60 3.02 2.15 -6.05
N GLN A 61 3.18 3.46 -5.94
CA GLN A 61 4.09 4.23 -6.81
C GLN A 61 5.52 3.72 -6.72
N ARG A 62 6.00 3.38 -5.52
CA ARG A 62 7.35 2.84 -5.33
C ARG A 62 7.50 1.43 -5.93
N ARG A 63 6.51 0.57 -5.75
CA ARG A 63 6.52 -0.77 -6.37
C ARG A 63 6.52 -0.70 -7.89
N ASP A 64 5.68 0.16 -8.46
CA ASP A 64 5.59 0.32 -9.92
C ASP A 64 6.91 0.86 -10.49
N ALA A 65 7.51 1.86 -9.85
CA ALA A 65 8.80 2.41 -10.25
C ALA A 65 9.92 1.36 -10.16
N ALA A 66 9.97 0.61 -9.06
CA ALA A 66 10.95 -0.46 -8.88
C ALA A 66 10.85 -1.53 -9.97
N ALA A 67 9.63 -1.92 -10.35
CA ALA A 67 9.38 -2.89 -11.41
C ALA A 67 9.89 -2.39 -12.76
N ILE A 68 9.67 -1.13 -13.09
CA ILE A 68 10.16 -0.51 -14.31
C ILE A 68 11.70 -0.49 -14.34
N TYR A 69 12.34 -0.08 -13.26
CA TYR A 69 13.81 -0.06 -13.16
C TYR A 69 14.42 -1.45 -13.25
N LYS A 70 13.76 -2.46 -12.70
CA LYS A 70 14.16 -3.85 -12.84
C LYS A 70 14.15 -4.29 -14.30
N GLU A 71 13.10 -3.97 -15.04
CA GLU A 71 12.99 -4.27 -16.47
C GLU A 71 14.06 -3.54 -17.29
N GLN A 72 14.46 -2.36 -16.87
CA GLN A 72 15.49 -1.55 -17.52
C GLN A 72 16.92 -1.89 -17.07
N PHE A 73 17.10 -2.92 -16.25
CA PHE A 73 18.40 -3.32 -15.68
C PHE A 73 19.09 -2.20 -14.90
N ARG A 74 18.30 -1.35 -14.24
CA ARG A 74 18.79 -0.27 -13.38
C ARG A 74 18.64 -0.68 -11.92
N SER A 75 19.48 -1.63 -11.49
CA SER A 75 19.46 -2.14 -10.10
C SER A 75 19.72 -1.04 -9.07
N ASP A 76 20.53 -0.04 -9.39
CA ASP A 76 20.81 1.12 -8.54
C ASP A 76 19.53 1.92 -8.21
N LEU A 77 18.71 2.18 -9.21
CA LEU A 77 17.44 2.92 -9.05
C LEU A 77 16.35 2.03 -8.43
N GLU A 78 16.32 0.75 -8.78
CA GLU A 78 15.42 -0.22 -8.18
C GLU A 78 15.64 -0.31 -6.67
N GLU A 79 16.89 -0.45 -6.22
CA GLU A 79 17.23 -0.51 -4.80
C GLU A 79 16.78 0.72 -4.03
N THR A 80 16.91 1.90 -4.61
CA THR A 80 16.45 3.15 -4.00
C THR A 80 14.93 3.15 -3.80
N GLU A 81 14.18 2.74 -4.81
CA GLU A 81 12.71 2.65 -4.71
C GLU A 81 12.27 1.62 -3.68
N LEU A 82 12.93 0.46 -3.64
CA LEU A 82 12.62 -0.59 -2.67
C LEU A 82 12.97 -0.16 -1.23
N ALA A 83 14.05 0.58 -1.04
CA ALA A 83 14.41 1.13 0.26
C ALA A 83 13.38 2.15 0.76
N GLU A 84 12.89 3.02 -0.11
CA GLU A 84 11.82 3.98 0.22
C GLU A 84 10.50 3.26 0.50
N LEU A 85 10.18 2.22 -0.28
CA LEU A 85 9.01 1.37 -0.05
C LEU A 85 9.03 0.75 1.35
N ALA A 86 10.18 0.21 1.77
CA ALA A 86 10.32 -0.39 3.09
C ALA A 86 10.00 0.60 4.21
N VAL A 87 10.39 1.86 4.07
CA VAL A 87 10.04 2.91 5.04
C VAL A 87 8.53 3.18 5.06
N ILE A 88 7.91 3.29 3.90
CA ILE A 88 6.46 3.52 3.79
C ILE A 88 5.67 2.37 4.43
N GLU A 89 6.09 1.14 4.19
CA GLU A 89 5.43 -0.07 4.72
C GLU A 89 5.46 -0.14 6.24
N GLU A 90 6.41 0.52 6.91
CA GLU A 90 6.42 0.60 8.38
C GLU A 90 5.17 1.30 8.95
N TYR A 91 4.54 2.17 8.18
CA TYR A 91 3.34 2.93 8.57
C TYR A 91 2.05 2.32 8.06
N LEU A 92 2.13 1.26 7.27
CA LEU A 92 0.99 0.47 6.81
C LEU A 92 0.73 -0.69 7.77
N PRO A 93 -0.51 -1.22 7.79
CA PRO A 93 -0.78 -2.48 8.48
C PRO A 93 0.18 -3.58 8.01
N ALA A 94 0.45 -4.57 8.87
CA ALA A 94 1.33 -5.68 8.52
C ALA A 94 0.88 -6.33 7.21
N GLN A 95 1.82 -6.49 6.27
CA GLN A 95 1.55 -7.11 4.98
C GLN A 95 1.23 -8.58 5.17
N LEU A 96 0.18 -9.06 4.51
CA LEU A 96 -0.19 -10.47 4.53
C LEU A 96 0.81 -11.31 3.74
N THR A 97 1.18 -12.45 4.28
CA THR A 97 1.89 -13.48 3.51
C THR A 97 0.94 -14.03 2.44
N GLU A 98 1.49 -14.72 1.44
CA GLU A 98 0.64 -15.30 0.40
C GLU A 98 -0.35 -16.32 0.97
N ALA A 99 0.10 -17.14 1.92
CA ALA A 99 -0.78 -18.11 2.60
C ALA A 99 -1.92 -17.42 3.36
N ASP A 100 -1.62 -16.35 4.09
CA ASP A 100 -2.63 -15.57 4.82
C ASP A 100 -3.60 -14.87 3.86
N LEU A 101 -3.09 -14.36 2.74
CA LEU A 101 -3.91 -13.72 1.72
C LEU A 101 -4.89 -14.72 1.10
N VAL A 102 -4.42 -15.91 0.75
CA VAL A 102 -5.28 -16.98 0.21
C VAL A 102 -6.38 -17.35 1.21
N GLU A 103 -6.03 -17.54 2.47
CA GLU A 103 -7.00 -17.87 3.52
C GLU A 103 -8.07 -16.77 3.67
N ARG A 104 -7.65 -15.51 3.72
CA ARG A 104 -8.58 -14.38 3.82
C ARG A 104 -9.50 -14.28 2.61
N LEU A 105 -8.96 -14.48 1.42
CA LEU A 105 -9.75 -14.41 0.19
C LEU A 105 -10.72 -15.57 0.06
N VAL A 106 -10.36 -16.78 0.48
CA VAL A 106 -11.28 -17.93 0.54
C VAL A 106 -12.46 -17.61 1.45
N HIS A 107 -12.22 -17.02 2.62
CA HIS A 107 -13.31 -16.62 3.52
C HIS A 107 -14.23 -15.57 2.89
N ILE A 108 -13.66 -14.59 2.17
CA ILE A 108 -14.45 -13.56 1.49
C ILE A 108 -15.31 -14.19 0.38
N ILE A 109 -14.72 -15.07 -0.42
CA ILE A 109 -15.44 -15.80 -1.49
C ILE A 109 -16.65 -16.56 -0.92
N GLN A 110 -16.44 -17.28 0.16
CA GLN A 110 -17.51 -18.04 0.82
C GLN A 110 -18.61 -17.14 1.38
N ARG A 111 -18.22 -16.07 2.05
CA ARG A 111 -19.16 -15.12 2.65
C ARG A 111 -20.00 -14.37 1.61
N VAL A 112 -19.39 -14.01 0.49
CA VAL A 112 -20.06 -13.32 -0.62
C VAL A 112 -20.89 -14.29 -1.47
N GLY A 113 -20.58 -15.58 -1.41
CA GLY A 113 -21.27 -16.60 -2.20
C GLY A 113 -20.85 -16.60 -3.67
N ALA A 114 -19.61 -16.20 -3.97
CA ALA A 114 -19.08 -16.22 -5.33
C ALA A 114 -18.88 -17.64 -5.83
N GLN A 115 -19.25 -17.90 -7.09
CA GLN A 115 -19.24 -19.23 -7.68
C GLN A 115 -18.25 -19.40 -8.83
N GLY A 116 -17.71 -18.33 -9.37
CA GLY A 116 -16.79 -18.43 -10.49
C GLY A 116 -16.21 -17.09 -10.92
N PRO A 117 -15.47 -17.06 -12.05
CA PRO A 117 -14.77 -15.88 -12.53
C PRO A 117 -15.66 -14.65 -12.79
N SER A 118 -16.92 -14.86 -13.10
CA SER A 118 -17.88 -13.78 -13.34
C SER A 118 -18.15 -12.93 -12.08
N ASP A 119 -17.86 -13.46 -10.90
CA ASP A 119 -18.05 -12.78 -9.62
C ASP A 119 -16.80 -12.03 -9.15
N LEU A 120 -15.73 -11.99 -9.96
CA LEU A 120 -14.46 -11.35 -9.59
C LEU A 120 -14.64 -9.90 -9.12
N GLY A 121 -15.41 -9.10 -9.86
CA GLY A 121 -15.64 -7.70 -9.51
C GLY A 121 -16.30 -7.53 -8.15
N LYS A 122 -17.29 -8.36 -7.84
CA LYS A 122 -18.01 -8.36 -6.56
C LYS A 122 -17.09 -8.71 -5.39
N VAL A 123 -16.31 -9.77 -5.53
CA VAL A 123 -15.36 -10.18 -4.50
C VAL A 123 -14.24 -9.16 -4.34
N MET A 124 -13.73 -8.63 -5.46
CA MET A 124 -12.66 -7.64 -5.45
C MET A 124 -13.06 -6.36 -4.70
N GLY A 125 -14.30 -5.89 -4.86
CA GLY A 125 -14.81 -4.74 -4.13
C GLY A 125 -14.78 -4.92 -2.62
N VAL A 126 -15.15 -6.09 -2.13
CA VAL A 126 -15.10 -6.43 -0.70
C VAL A 126 -13.65 -6.61 -0.23
N ALA A 127 -12.85 -7.36 -0.98
CA ALA A 127 -11.46 -7.65 -0.64
C ALA A 127 -10.62 -6.38 -0.58
N ALA A 128 -10.77 -5.48 -1.54
CA ALA A 128 -10.03 -4.21 -1.57
C ALA A 128 -10.30 -3.35 -0.35
N ARG A 129 -11.53 -3.36 0.17
CA ARG A 129 -11.87 -2.64 1.40
C ARG A 129 -11.32 -3.30 2.65
N GLU A 130 -11.53 -4.61 2.80
CA GLU A 130 -11.17 -5.34 4.01
C GLU A 130 -9.66 -5.53 4.16
N LEU A 131 -8.95 -5.67 3.05
CA LEU A 131 -7.51 -5.92 3.03
C LEU A 131 -6.70 -4.67 2.69
N SER A 132 -7.32 -3.50 2.72
CA SER A 132 -6.67 -2.23 2.44
C SER A 132 -5.42 -2.04 3.29
N GLY A 133 -4.28 -1.79 2.65
CA GLY A 133 -2.99 -1.61 3.30
C GLY A 133 -2.29 -2.90 3.71
N GLN A 134 -2.98 -4.05 3.69
CA GLN A 134 -2.40 -5.35 4.06
C GLN A 134 -1.93 -6.16 2.86
N ALA A 135 -2.46 -5.87 1.68
CA ALA A 135 -2.04 -6.46 0.43
C ALA A 135 -2.26 -5.48 -0.72
N ASP A 136 -1.38 -5.53 -1.72
CA ASP A 136 -1.50 -4.73 -2.93
C ASP A 136 -2.69 -5.21 -3.78
N GLY A 137 -3.42 -4.25 -4.39
CA GLY A 137 -4.60 -4.54 -5.20
C GLY A 137 -4.33 -5.51 -6.36
N LYS A 138 -3.19 -5.39 -7.01
CA LYS A 138 -2.78 -6.32 -8.08
C LYS A 138 -2.59 -7.73 -7.55
N ARG A 139 -1.95 -7.87 -6.40
CA ARG A 139 -1.73 -9.16 -5.74
C ARG A 139 -3.06 -9.81 -5.34
N ILE A 140 -3.98 -9.03 -4.79
CA ILE A 140 -5.34 -9.49 -4.46
C ILE A 140 -6.04 -10.00 -5.72
N SER A 141 -6.01 -9.22 -6.79
CA SER A 141 -6.63 -9.57 -8.07
C SER A 141 -6.06 -10.86 -8.68
N ASP A 142 -4.74 -11.01 -8.67
CA ASP A 142 -4.07 -12.20 -9.21
C ASP A 142 -4.45 -13.45 -8.42
N VAL A 143 -4.45 -13.39 -7.10
CA VAL A 143 -4.82 -14.53 -6.25
C VAL A 143 -6.31 -14.84 -6.38
N LEU A 144 -7.18 -13.85 -6.42
CA LEU A 144 -8.62 -14.05 -6.65
C LEU A 144 -8.90 -14.68 -7.99
N GLY A 145 -8.22 -14.25 -9.05
CA GLY A 145 -8.35 -14.84 -10.36
C GLY A 145 -8.03 -16.33 -10.34
N HIS A 146 -6.96 -16.72 -9.68
CA HIS A 146 -6.60 -18.14 -9.51
C HIS A 146 -7.64 -18.91 -8.70
N LEU A 147 -8.08 -18.36 -7.57
CA LEU A 147 -9.05 -19.02 -6.70
C LEU A 147 -10.39 -19.22 -7.39
N LEU A 148 -10.89 -18.23 -8.12
CA LEU A 148 -12.18 -18.31 -8.81
C LEU A 148 -12.13 -19.19 -10.05
N ASN A 149 -11.00 -19.27 -10.74
CA ASN A 149 -10.82 -20.17 -11.89
C ASN A 149 -10.68 -21.63 -11.47
N ASN A 150 -10.10 -21.89 -10.32
CA ASN A 150 -9.85 -23.26 -9.82
C ASN A 150 -10.96 -23.75 -8.89
N THR A 151 -11.98 -22.96 -8.67
CA THR A 151 -13.10 -23.37 -7.86
C THR A 151 -14.08 -24.21 -8.67
N ASN A 152 -13.93 -25.50 -8.57
CA ASN A 152 -15.06 -26.43 -8.73
C ASN A 152 -15.81 -26.47 -7.39
N LEU A 153 -16.20 -25.32 -6.96
CA LEU A 153 -17.01 -25.19 -5.75
C LEU A 153 -18.48 -25.47 -6.06
#